data_2514eb78e70283db8c76a35809f77623
#
_entry.id   2514eb78e70283db8c76a35809f77623
#
_cell.length_a   1.000
_cell.length_b   1.000
_cell.length_c   1.000
_cell.angle_alpha   90.00
_cell.angle_beta   90.00
_cell.angle_gamma   90.00
#
_symmetry.space_group_name_H-M   'P 1'
#
loop_
_entity.id
_entity.type
_entity.pdbx_description
1 polymer ?
#
loop_
_entity_poly.entity_id
_entity_poly.type
_entity_poly.pdbx_seq_one_letter_code
_entity_poly.pdbx_strand_id
1 'polypeptide(L)'
;MNKFILIMGLLTTIGGLLGCRPSPAGPASTSKKDCDGRLNVTAELNHKIGPIDRGERYEDPLEKALAEHGYGETDGGGTMLSKEKEIEFIDVHMFLSAPEASIPFVIQLLEERGAPKGSKLKIYEKDKVSKEIPFGVREGFAIYLDGVNLPDQVYKECDSNIVVSEIDKCLKGHGQIESHWQGPTETALYIYGDSIAIMKPLIKDFLSSYPLCKGARVVDITP
;
A
#
# COMPACT_ATOMS: atom_id res chain seq x y z
N MET A 1 7.93 3.89 24.69
CA MET A 1 8.33 2.72 23.88
C MET A 1 7.08 1.87 23.68
N ASN A 2 6.68 1.61 22.44
CA ASN A 2 5.45 0.89 22.13
C ASN A 2 5.50 -0.52 22.75
N LYS A 3 4.49 -0.88 23.54
CA LYS A 3 4.37 -2.18 24.22
C LYS A 3 3.63 -3.22 23.36
N PHE A 4 3.05 -2.76 22.26
CA PHE A 4 2.30 -3.58 21.32
C PHE A 4 3.24 -4.15 20.26
N ILE A 5 3.39 -5.46 20.22
CA ILE A 5 4.16 -6.15 19.18
C ILE A 5 3.19 -6.95 18.33
N LEU A 6 2.93 -6.50 17.12
CA LEU A 6 2.15 -7.25 16.15
C LEU A 6 3.07 -8.26 15.47
N ILE A 7 2.94 -9.53 15.85
CA ILE A 7 3.60 -10.63 15.15
C ILE A 7 2.62 -11.13 14.09
N MET A 8 2.61 -10.49 12.93
CA MET A 8 1.94 -11.07 11.77
C MET A 8 2.72 -12.31 11.34
N GLY A 9 2.16 -13.48 11.64
CA GLY A 9 2.70 -14.74 11.16
C GLY A 9 2.71 -14.76 9.64
N LEU A 10 3.92 -14.70 9.09
CA LEU A 10 4.21 -14.87 7.68
C LEU A 10 3.77 -16.30 7.30
N LEU A 11 2.74 -16.46 6.51
CA LEU A 11 2.52 -17.68 5.75
C LEU A 11 3.60 -17.77 4.66
N THR A 12 4.80 -18.17 5.06
CA THR A 12 5.87 -18.49 4.11
C THR A 12 5.72 -19.94 3.68
N THR A 13 5.39 -20.14 2.42
CA THR A 13 5.72 -21.36 1.70
C THR A 13 7.25 -21.49 1.65
N ILE A 14 7.74 -22.63 2.12
CA ILE A 14 9.15 -23.02 2.18
C ILE A 14 9.72 -23.09 0.75
N GLY A 15 10.72 -22.27 0.46
CA GLY A 15 11.47 -22.35 -0.78
C GLY A 15 12.81 -21.61 -0.66
N GLY A 16 13.90 -22.37 -0.42
CA GLY A 16 15.25 -22.10 -0.90
C GLY A 16 16.04 -20.97 -0.24
N LEU A 17 16.96 -21.35 0.65
CA LEU A 17 18.12 -20.54 1.05
C LEU A 17 19.01 -20.21 -0.16
N LEU A 18 19.12 -18.94 -0.54
CA LEU A 18 20.30 -18.38 -1.18
C LEU A 18 20.59 -17.01 -0.58
N GLY A 19 21.79 -16.89 0.00
CA GLY A 19 22.23 -15.67 0.69
C GLY A 19 22.37 -14.49 -0.27
N CYS A 20 21.61 -13.43 -0.05
CA CYS A 20 21.84 -12.12 -0.66
C CYS A 20 22.66 -11.25 0.27
N ARG A 21 23.85 -10.84 -0.20
CA ARG A 21 24.65 -9.75 0.38
C ARG A 21 23.87 -8.43 0.22
N PRO A 22 23.91 -7.53 1.19
CA PRO A 22 23.37 -6.19 1.01
C PRO A 22 24.25 -5.44 -0.02
N SER A 23 23.66 -5.01 -1.12
CA SER A 23 24.28 -4.03 -2.02
C SER A 23 24.21 -2.64 -1.38
N PRO A 24 25.28 -1.84 -1.47
CA PRO A 24 25.23 -0.46 -1.05
C PRO A 24 24.29 0.33 -1.95
N ALA A 25 23.50 1.22 -1.34
CA ALA A 25 22.65 2.17 -2.05
C ALA A 25 23.50 2.97 -3.04
N GLY A 26 23.34 2.69 -4.32
CA GLY A 26 23.92 3.48 -5.40
C GLY A 26 23.20 4.82 -5.52
N PRO A 27 23.87 5.89 -6.01
CA PRO A 27 23.25 7.17 -6.24
C PRO A 27 22.10 7.02 -7.25
N ALA A 28 21.03 7.78 -7.01
CA ALA A 28 19.86 7.86 -7.89
C ALA A 28 20.30 7.92 -9.36
N SER A 29 19.86 6.93 -10.12
CA SER A 29 20.11 6.86 -11.56
C SER A 29 19.39 8.07 -12.21
N THR A 30 20.17 9.08 -12.61
CA THR A 30 19.69 10.12 -13.51
C THR A 30 19.33 9.44 -14.83
N SER A 31 18.04 9.37 -15.14
CA SER A 31 17.52 8.70 -16.34
C SER A 31 18.09 9.33 -17.60
N LYS A 32 18.86 8.55 -18.34
CA LYS A 32 19.38 8.88 -19.69
C LYS A 32 18.36 8.58 -20.80
N LYS A 33 17.07 8.45 -20.50
CA LYS A 33 16.07 7.92 -21.46
C LYS A 33 15.12 8.92 -22.12
N ASP A 34 15.25 10.22 -21.84
CA ASP A 34 14.38 11.27 -22.43
C ASP A 34 14.52 11.46 -23.96
N CYS A 35 15.34 10.64 -24.64
CA CYS A 35 15.63 10.82 -26.06
C CYS A 35 14.80 9.96 -27.02
N ASP A 36 13.90 9.12 -26.50
CA ASP A 36 13.24 8.07 -27.33
C ASP A 36 11.78 8.37 -27.71
N GLY A 37 11.30 9.57 -27.43
CA GLY A 37 9.93 10.01 -27.77
C GLY A 37 8.82 9.33 -26.95
N ARG A 38 9.16 8.55 -25.92
CA ARG A 38 8.19 7.95 -25.02
C ARG A 38 7.77 8.90 -23.89
N LEU A 39 6.54 8.72 -23.46
CA LEU A 39 5.96 9.52 -22.38
C LEU A 39 6.45 9.04 -21.01
N ASN A 40 7.02 9.95 -20.21
CA ASN A 40 7.39 9.66 -18.82
C ASN A 40 6.15 9.79 -17.93
N VAL A 41 5.83 8.71 -17.20
CA VAL A 41 4.62 8.62 -16.39
C VAL A 41 4.94 7.97 -15.04
N THR A 42 4.30 8.47 -13.98
CA THR A 42 4.35 7.86 -12.64
C THR A 42 2.94 7.58 -12.16
N ALA A 43 2.67 6.35 -11.79
CA ALA A 43 1.48 6.01 -11.02
C ALA A 43 1.77 6.20 -9.53
N GLU A 44 1.25 7.27 -8.93
CA GLU A 44 1.23 7.47 -7.49
C GLU A 44 0.00 6.77 -6.92
N LEU A 45 0.22 5.74 -6.12
CA LEU A 45 -0.82 4.88 -5.57
C LEU A 45 -1.03 5.24 -4.08
N ASN A 46 -2.23 5.63 -3.73
CA ASN A 46 -2.64 5.89 -2.34
C ASN A 46 -2.77 4.58 -1.53
N HIS A 47 -1.72 3.75 -1.60
CA HIS A 47 -1.70 2.42 -1.02
C HIS A 47 -0.55 2.29 -0.03
N LYS A 48 -0.87 1.98 1.23
CA LYS A 48 0.10 1.85 2.31
C LYS A 48 0.63 0.41 2.42
N ILE A 49 1.30 -0.07 1.37
CA ILE A 49 1.92 -1.41 1.32
C ILE A 49 3.44 -1.32 1.16
N GLY A 50 4.13 -2.38 1.55
CA GLY A 50 5.59 -2.45 1.48
C GLY A 50 6.15 -2.58 0.06
N PRO A 51 7.48 -2.41 -0.11
CA PRO A 51 8.12 -2.49 -1.43
C PRO A 51 7.95 -3.85 -2.11
N ILE A 52 7.93 -4.95 -1.35
CA ILE A 52 7.74 -6.31 -1.90
C ILE A 52 6.32 -6.45 -2.45
N ASP A 53 5.32 -6.08 -1.63
CA ASP A 53 3.91 -6.15 -2.04
C ASP A 53 3.62 -5.22 -3.23
N ARG A 54 4.29 -4.04 -3.30
CA ARG A 54 4.22 -3.14 -4.45
C ARG A 54 4.74 -3.84 -5.71
N GLY A 55 5.91 -4.48 -5.64
CA GLY A 55 6.51 -5.24 -6.73
C GLY A 55 5.56 -6.30 -7.27
N GLU A 56 5.14 -7.21 -6.41
CA GLU A 56 4.28 -8.34 -6.78
C GLU A 56 2.89 -7.92 -7.27
N ARG A 57 2.32 -6.87 -6.69
CA ARG A 57 0.95 -6.44 -7.01
C ARG A 57 0.88 -5.55 -8.25
N TYR A 58 1.85 -4.64 -8.43
CA TYR A 58 1.78 -3.59 -9.43
C TYR A 58 2.90 -3.62 -10.46
N GLU A 59 4.19 -3.63 -10.02
CA GLU A 59 5.32 -3.50 -10.94
C GLU A 59 5.43 -4.69 -11.89
N ASP A 60 5.51 -5.91 -11.36
CA ASP A 60 5.69 -7.12 -12.17
C ASP A 60 4.53 -7.34 -13.16
N PRO A 61 3.24 -7.20 -12.76
CA PRO A 61 2.12 -7.30 -13.71
C PRO A 61 2.13 -6.19 -14.77
N LEU A 62 2.51 -4.95 -14.39
CA LEU A 62 2.62 -3.83 -15.34
C LEU A 62 3.72 -4.08 -16.35
N GLU A 63 4.92 -4.43 -15.89
CA GLU A 63 6.06 -4.70 -16.78
C GLU A 63 5.71 -5.76 -17.83
N LYS A 64 5.14 -6.88 -17.38
CA LYS A 64 4.70 -7.95 -18.27
C LYS A 64 3.67 -7.47 -19.29
N ALA A 65 2.62 -6.80 -18.81
CA ALA A 65 1.53 -6.36 -19.67
C ALA A 65 1.95 -5.27 -20.66
N LEU A 66 2.79 -4.32 -20.25
CA LEU A 66 3.32 -3.28 -21.13
C LEU A 66 4.18 -3.89 -22.24
N ALA A 67 5.04 -4.86 -21.90
CA ALA A 67 5.87 -5.57 -22.88
C ALA A 67 5.03 -6.37 -23.89
N GLU A 68 4.01 -7.12 -23.41
CA GLU A 68 3.13 -7.93 -24.28
C GLU A 68 2.36 -7.09 -25.28
N HIS A 69 1.96 -5.87 -24.94
CA HIS A 69 1.20 -4.96 -25.81
C HIS A 69 2.09 -3.98 -26.60
N GLY A 70 3.40 -3.95 -26.33
CA GLY A 70 4.29 -2.94 -26.92
C GLY A 70 4.00 -1.51 -26.46
N TYR A 71 3.43 -1.36 -25.26
CA TYR A 71 3.01 -0.07 -24.72
C TYR A 71 4.12 0.63 -23.91
N GLY A 72 5.25 -0.02 -23.67
CA GLY A 72 6.36 0.56 -22.95
C GLY A 72 7.02 -0.38 -21.97
N GLU A 73 7.60 0.19 -20.93
CA GLU A 73 8.30 -0.54 -19.86
C GLU A 73 8.15 0.17 -18.52
N THR A 74 8.32 -0.55 -17.42
CA THR A 74 8.47 0.03 -16.08
C THR A 74 9.92 0.46 -15.84
N ASP A 75 10.15 1.46 -14.97
CA ASP A 75 11.47 1.95 -14.56
C ASP A 75 11.59 1.95 -13.02
N GLY A 76 11.03 0.91 -12.39
CA GLY A 76 11.01 0.74 -10.94
C GLY A 76 9.95 1.57 -10.25
N GLY A 77 10.12 1.76 -8.93
CA GLY A 77 9.16 2.48 -8.11
C GLY A 77 9.73 2.91 -6.77
N GLY A 78 8.96 3.69 -6.03
CA GLY A 78 9.34 4.26 -4.75
C GLY A 78 8.30 4.04 -3.65
N THR A 79 8.71 4.37 -2.44
CA THR A 79 7.84 4.39 -1.26
C THR A 79 8.10 5.69 -0.51
N MET A 80 7.09 6.55 -0.45
CA MET A 80 7.18 7.78 0.32
C MET A 80 6.86 7.49 1.79
N LEU A 81 7.73 7.92 2.66
CA LEU A 81 7.58 7.75 4.10
C LEU A 81 7.43 9.10 4.80
N SER A 82 6.55 9.14 5.81
CA SER A 82 6.48 10.23 6.76
C SER A 82 7.75 10.31 7.63
N LYS A 83 7.83 11.35 8.47
CA LYS A 83 8.93 11.47 9.46
C LYS A 83 8.94 10.30 10.45
N GLU A 84 7.77 9.76 10.75
CA GLU A 84 7.56 8.61 11.65
C GLU A 84 7.75 7.27 10.92
N LYS A 85 8.17 7.28 9.66
CA LYS A 85 8.36 6.11 8.77
C LYS A 85 7.06 5.37 8.46
N GLU A 86 5.93 6.04 8.57
CA GLU A 86 4.66 5.57 8.04
C GLU A 86 4.64 5.74 6.52
N ILE A 87 4.14 4.76 5.77
CA ILE A 87 3.99 4.88 4.32
C ILE A 87 2.90 5.90 4.03
N GLU A 88 3.22 6.95 3.27
CA GLU A 88 2.25 7.93 2.79
C GLU A 88 1.60 7.47 1.48
N PHE A 89 2.44 7.08 0.52
CA PHE A 89 2.03 6.49 -0.76
C PHE A 89 3.19 5.68 -1.36
N ILE A 90 2.88 4.93 -2.40
CA ILE A 90 3.88 4.24 -3.22
C ILE A 90 3.77 4.74 -4.66
N ASP A 91 4.83 4.61 -5.44
CA ASP A 91 4.82 4.95 -6.85
C ASP A 91 5.46 3.88 -7.74
N VAL A 92 5.06 3.89 -9.01
CA VAL A 92 5.64 3.08 -10.08
C VAL A 92 5.92 3.99 -11.26
N HIS A 93 7.19 4.01 -11.70
CA HIS A 93 7.65 4.80 -12.84
C HIS A 93 7.60 3.98 -14.11
N MET A 94 7.26 4.62 -15.24
CA MET A 94 7.14 3.95 -16.52
C MET A 94 7.38 4.90 -17.68
N PHE A 95 7.84 4.33 -18.80
CA PHE A 95 7.94 5.01 -20.09
C PHE A 95 6.95 4.39 -21.06
N LEU A 96 5.96 5.18 -21.47
CA LEU A 96 4.84 4.70 -22.29
C LEU A 96 4.98 5.12 -23.74
N SER A 97 4.72 4.16 -24.63
CA SER A 97 4.48 4.37 -26.07
C SER A 97 2.98 4.45 -26.34
N ALA A 98 2.56 5.03 -27.46
CA ALA A 98 1.15 5.14 -27.85
C ALA A 98 0.22 5.62 -26.71
N PRO A 99 0.41 6.86 -26.18
CA PRO A 99 -0.23 7.31 -24.95
C PRO A 99 -1.77 7.25 -24.96
N GLU A 100 -2.38 7.39 -26.12
CA GLU A 100 -3.85 7.31 -26.27
C GLU A 100 -4.41 5.93 -25.90
N ALA A 101 -3.65 4.87 -26.16
CA ALA A 101 -4.02 3.50 -25.83
C ALA A 101 -3.42 3.04 -24.48
N SER A 102 -2.16 3.36 -24.23
CA SER A 102 -1.44 2.86 -23.04
C SER A 102 -1.91 3.48 -21.73
N ILE A 103 -2.28 4.77 -21.70
CA ILE A 103 -2.76 5.42 -20.48
C ILE A 103 -4.04 4.77 -19.93
N PRO A 104 -5.12 4.61 -20.72
CA PRO A 104 -6.32 3.91 -20.25
C PRO A 104 -6.04 2.46 -19.83
N PHE A 105 -5.18 1.76 -20.58
CA PHE A 105 -4.78 0.39 -20.28
C PHE A 105 -4.07 0.28 -18.93
N VAL A 106 -3.10 1.16 -18.63
CA VAL A 106 -2.40 1.20 -17.35
C VAL A 106 -3.36 1.46 -16.21
N ILE A 107 -4.24 2.44 -16.33
CA ILE A 107 -5.24 2.75 -15.30
C ILE A 107 -6.12 1.54 -15.03
N GLN A 108 -6.68 0.92 -16.08
CA GLN A 108 -7.51 -0.27 -15.94
C GLN A 108 -6.77 -1.39 -15.22
N LEU A 109 -5.53 -1.70 -15.64
CA LEU A 109 -4.74 -2.76 -15.01
C LEU A 109 -4.47 -2.48 -13.54
N LEU A 110 -4.12 -1.24 -13.18
CA LEU A 110 -3.88 -0.86 -11.78
C LEU A 110 -5.17 -0.98 -10.94
N GLU A 111 -6.32 -0.61 -11.49
CA GLU A 111 -7.62 -0.75 -10.82
C GLU A 111 -8.03 -2.21 -10.65
N GLU A 112 -7.80 -3.07 -11.65
CA GLU A 112 -7.99 -4.53 -11.56
C GLU A 112 -7.08 -5.16 -10.48
N ARG A 113 -5.91 -4.57 -10.24
CA ARG A 113 -4.99 -4.95 -9.14
C ARG A 113 -5.36 -4.33 -7.80
N GLY A 114 -6.46 -3.60 -7.74
CA GLY A 114 -7.01 -3.05 -6.52
C GLY A 114 -6.41 -1.72 -6.08
N ALA A 115 -5.99 -0.89 -7.04
CA ALA A 115 -5.53 0.47 -6.73
C ALA A 115 -6.60 1.25 -5.95
N PRO A 116 -6.25 1.86 -4.81
CA PRO A 116 -7.18 2.61 -3.99
C PRO A 116 -7.56 3.95 -4.59
N LYS A 117 -8.75 4.45 -4.24
CA LYS A 117 -9.18 5.82 -4.54
C LYS A 117 -8.17 6.83 -3.99
N GLY A 118 -8.02 7.95 -4.69
CA GLY A 118 -7.00 8.96 -4.39
C GLY A 118 -5.65 8.69 -5.07
N SER A 119 -5.53 7.59 -5.82
CA SER A 119 -4.37 7.34 -6.70
C SER A 119 -4.40 8.27 -7.91
N LYS A 120 -3.22 8.55 -8.49
CA LYS A 120 -3.07 9.48 -9.61
C LYS A 120 -2.03 8.98 -10.59
N LEU A 121 -2.31 9.12 -11.87
CA LEU A 121 -1.32 8.96 -12.92
C LEU A 121 -0.75 10.35 -13.26
N LYS A 122 0.53 10.57 -13.00
CA LYS A 122 1.25 11.81 -13.26
C LYS A 122 2.02 11.70 -14.57
N ILE A 123 1.76 12.62 -15.48
CA ILE A 123 2.42 12.71 -16.79
C ILE A 123 3.44 13.84 -16.71
N TYR A 124 4.67 13.59 -17.16
CA TYR A 124 5.74 14.56 -17.10
C TYR A 124 6.13 15.08 -18.47
N GLU A 125 6.33 16.40 -18.53
CA GLU A 125 6.94 17.10 -19.65
C GLU A 125 8.12 17.94 -19.12
N LYS A 126 9.32 17.71 -19.63
CA LYS A 126 10.54 18.42 -19.19
C LYS A 126 10.69 18.42 -17.66
N ASP A 127 10.57 17.24 -17.06
CA ASP A 127 10.69 17.01 -15.61
C ASP A 127 9.65 17.71 -14.72
N LYS A 128 8.57 18.21 -15.31
CA LYS A 128 7.45 18.80 -14.58
C LYS A 128 6.18 18.01 -14.83
N VAL A 129 5.38 17.86 -13.80
CA VAL A 129 4.04 17.29 -13.94
C VAL A 129 3.21 18.21 -14.84
N SER A 130 2.86 17.74 -16.03
CA SER A 130 2.01 18.46 -17.00
C SER A 130 0.55 18.12 -16.82
N LYS A 131 0.25 16.89 -16.37
CA LYS A 131 -1.13 16.42 -16.19
C LYS A 131 -1.19 15.39 -15.06
N GLU A 132 -2.26 15.44 -14.26
CA GLU A 132 -2.65 14.39 -13.32
C GLU A 132 -3.99 13.80 -13.74
N ILE A 133 -4.09 12.48 -13.72
CA ILE A 133 -5.33 11.74 -14.00
C ILE A 133 -5.66 10.93 -12.75
N PRO A 134 -6.74 11.26 -12.01
CA PRO A 134 -7.15 10.49 -10.84
C PRO A 134 -7.69 9.12 -11.26
N PHE A 135 -7.41 8.10 -10.44
CA PHE A 135 -7.93 6.75 -10.62
C PHE A 135 -8.02 6.02 -9.29
N GLY A 136 -8.47 4.75 -9.34
CA GLY A 136 -8.58 3.86 -8.20
C GLY A 136 -10.03 3.58 -7.81
N VAL A 137 -10.27 2.38 -7.32
CA VAL A 137 -11.62 1.84 -7.09
C VAL A 137 -11.85 1.44 -5.63
N ARG A 138 -10.80 0.97 -4.92
CA ARG A 138 -10.96 0.50 -3.55
C ARG A 138 -10.95 1.66 -2.56
N GLU A 139 -11.74 1.51 -1.51
CA GLU A 139 -11.72 2.43 -0.38
C GLU A 139 -10.90 1.84 0.77
N GLY A 140 -10.33 2.70 1.60
CA GLY A 140 -9.50 2.26 2.70
C GLY A 140 -9.58 3.15 3.92
N PHE A 141 -9.38 2.53 5.08
CA PHE A 141 -9.23 3.23 6.36
C PHE A 141 -8.15 2.56 7.20
N ALA A 142 -7.63 3.30 8.16
CA ALA A 142 -6.66 2.82 9.13
C ALA A 142 -7.28 2.72 10.52
N ILE A 143 -6.87 1.71 11.30
CA ILE A 143 -7.17 1.60 12.73
C ILE A 143 -5.84 1.79 13.47
N TYR A 144 -5.72 2.89 14.22
CA TYR A 144 -4.57 3.17 15.06
C TYR A 144 -4.85 2.68 16.47
N LEU A 145 -4.15 1.63 16.89
CA LEU A 145 -4.23 1.04 18.22
C LEU A 145 -3.22 1.73 19.15
N ASP A 146 -3.64 2.03 20.39
CA ASP A 146 -2.76 2.62 21.39
C ASP A 146 -1.71 1.58 21.86
N GLY A 147 -0.43 1.92 21.72
CA GLY A 147 0.68 1.05 22.09
C GLY A 147 1.30 1.35 23.45
N VAL A 148 0.83 2.36 24.21
CA VAL A 148 1.53 2.84 25.42
C VAL A 148 0.63 3.20 26.60
N ASN A 149 -0.60 3.67 26.39
CA ASN A 149 -1.44 4.26 27.43
C ASN A 149 -2.46 3.30 28.06
N LEU A 150 -2.68 2.10 27.49
CA LEU A 150 -3.53 1.10 28.10
C LEU A 150 -2.86 0.50 29.35
N PRO A 151 -3.66 -0.07 30.30
CA PRO A 151 -3.10 -0.78 31.44
C PRO A 151 -2.12 -1.88 31.00
N ASP A 152 -1.01 -2.04 31.73
CA ASP A 152 0.02 -3.06 31.41
C ASP A 152 -0.56 -4.48 31.33
N GLN A 153 -1.62 -4.76 32.10
CA GLN A 153 -2.31 -6.04 32.08
C GLN A 153 -2.96 -6.33 30.72
N VAL A 154 -3.50 -5.31 30.03
CA VAL A 154 -4.10 -5.46 28.71
C VAL A 154 -3.04 -5.92 27.69
N TYR A 155 -1.86 -5.30 27.71
CA TYR A 155 -0.76 -5.71 26.80
C TYR A 155 -0.18 -7.09 27.10
N LYS A 156 -0.33 -7.59 28.34
CA LYS A 156 0.16 -8.90 28.74
C LYS A 156 -0.83 -10.04 28.46
N GLU A 157 -2.12 -9.75 28.59
CA GLU A 157 -3.18 -10.77 28.56
C GLU A 157 -3.91 -10.83 27.22
N CYS A 158 -3.90 -9.74 26.43
CA CYS A 158 -4.57 -9.69 25.16
C CYS A 158 -3.59 -9.97 23.99
N ASP A 159 -4.04 -10.78 23.04
CA ASP A 159 -3.26 -11.15 21.87
C ASP A 159 -3.60 -10.24 20.68
N SER A 160 -2.58 -9.61 20.11
CA SER A 160 -2.69 -8.76 18.93
C SER A 160 -3.14 -9.53 17.66
N ASN A 161 -2.83 -10.82 17.58
CA ASN A 161 -3.25 -11.66 16.46
C ASN A 161 -4.77 -11.86 16.46
N ILE A 162 -5.41 -11.83 17.65
CA ILE A 162 -6.87 -11.85 17.76
C ILE A 162 -7.45 -10.60 17.10
N VAL A 163 -6.84 -9.43 17.28
CA VAL A 163 -7.32 -8.18 16.65
C VAL A 163 -7.36 -8.35 15.13
N VAL A 164 -6.27 -8.84 14.54
CA VAL A 164 -6.18 -9.05 13.08
C VAL A 164 -7.21 -10.07 12.62
N SER A 165 -7.24 -11.25 13.25
CA SER A 165 -8.11 -12.34 12.81
C SER A 165 -9.60 -12.02 12.96
N GLU A 166 -10.00 -11.32 14.02
CA GLU A 166 -11.40 -10.96 14.23
C GLU A 166 -11.84 -9.82 13.31
N ILE A 167 -10.97 -8.83 13.03
CA ILE A 167 -11.26 -7.80 12.03
C ILE A 167 -11.51 -8.44 10.67
N ASP A 168 -10.62 -9.32 10.20
CA ASP A 168 -10.79 -10.00 8.90
C ASP A 168 -12.08 -10.83 8.85
N LYS A 169 -12.41 -11.55 9.93
CA LYS A 169 -13.69 -12.28 10.02
C LYS A 169 -14.90 -11.35 9.98
N CYS A 170 -14.83 -10.20 10.70
CA CYS A 170 -15.91 -9.23 10.73
C CYS A 170 -16.16 -8.61 9.36
N LEU A 171 -15.10 -8.38 8.57
CA LEU A 171 -15.18 -7.78 7.23
C LEU A 171 -15.90 -8.67 6.21
N LYS A 172 -16.00 -9.97 6.45
CA LYS A 172 -16.79 -10.92 5.64
C LYS A 172 -16.50 -10.90 4.13
N GLY A 173 -15.26 -10.58 3.75
CA GLY A 173 -14.84 -10.48 2.37
C GLY A 173 -15.09 -9.10 1.71
N HIS A 174 -15.71 -8.14 2.40
CA HIS A 174 -15.84 -6.76 1.90
C HIS A 174 -14.53 -5.97 1.94
N GLY A 175 -13.52 -6.50 2.62
CA GLY A 175 -12.19 -5.93 2.73
C GLY A 175 -11.28 -6.84 3.52
N GLN A 176 -10.03 -6.45 3.66
CA GLN A 176 -9.01 -7.17 4.42
C GLN A 176 -7.95 -6.21 4.95
N ILE A 177 -7.23 -6.63 6.00
CA ILE A 177 -6.02 -5.96 6.44
C ILE A 177 -4.91 -6.30 5.45
N GLU A 178 -4.37 -5.28 4.77
CA GLU A 178 -3.32 -5.49 3.75
C GLU A 178 -1.92 -5.21 4.26
N SER A 179 -1.80 -4.35 5.26
CA SER A 179 -0.51 -4.00 5.84
C SER A 179 -0.67 -3.37 7.22
N HIS A 180 0.45 -3.10 7.87
CA HIS A 180 0.48 -2.41 9.13
C HIS A 180 1.71 -1.49 9.23
N TRP A 181 1.64 -0.55 10.16
CA TRP A 181 2.76 0.27 10.59
C TRP A 181 2.88 0.24 12.10
N GLN A 182 4.11 0.15 12.61
CA GLN A 182 4.39 0.22 14.03
C GLN A 182 5.21 1.47 14.35
N GLY A 183 4.53 2.44 14.91
CA GLY A 183 5.14 3.69 15.38
C GLY A 183 5.60 3.62 16.84
N PRO A 184 6.11 4.73 17.38
CA PRO A 184 6.61 4.79 18.75
C PRO A 184 5.54 4.64 19.82
N THR A 185 4.30 5.02 19.53
CA THR A 185 3.17 5.04 20.50
C THR A 185 1.92 4.37 19.99
N GLU A 186 1.79 4.14 18.69
CA GLU A 186 0.61 3.53 18.06
C GLU A 186 1.03 2.45 17.06
N THR A 187 0.12 1.54 16.78
CA THR A 187 0.23 0.59 15.67
C THR A 187 -0.97 0.78 14.75
N ALA A 188 -0.73 1.04 13.48
CA ALA A 188 -1.79 1.17 12.48
C ALA A 188 -2.01 -0.16 11.75
N LEU A 189 -3.28 -0.52 11.51
CA LEU A 189 -3.71 -1.58 10.60
C LEU A 189 -4.40 -0.90 9.42
N TYR A 190 -3.93 -1.18 8.19
CA TYR A 190 -4.49 -0.61 6.97
C TYR A 190 -5.42 -1.58 6.30
N ILE A 191 -6.68 -1.19 6.18
CA ILE A 191 -7.76 -1.99 5.62
C ILE A 191 -8.18 -1.38 4.28
N TYR A 192 -8.27 -2.21 3.24
CA TYR A 192 -8.78 -1.84 1.94
C TYR A 192 -9.86 -2.82 1.48
N GLY A 193 -10.89 -2.31 0.80
CA GLY A 193 -11.99 -3.12 0.33
C GLY A 193 -13.00 -2.36 -0.51
N ASP A 194 -14.23 -2.84 -0.53
CA ASP A 194 -15.29 -2.35 -1.41
C ASP A 194 -15.74 -0.94 -1.05
N SER A 195 -16.09 -0.70 0.23
CA SER A 195 -16.57 0.59 0.70
C SER A 195 -16.39 0.77 2.20
N ILE A 196 -15.88 1.93 2.61
CA ILE A 196 -15.75 2.33 4.02
C ILE A 196 -17.11 2.30 4.73
N ALA A 197 -18.16 2.72 4.03
CA ALA A 197 -19.52 2.74 4.59
C ALA A 197 -20.06 1.33 4.92
N ILE A 198 -19.58 0.30 4.22
CA ILE A 198 -19.90 -1.11 4.50
C ILE A 198 -18.97 -1.65 5.57
N MET A 199 -17.67 -1.45 5.43
CA MET A 199 -16.65 -2.10 6.26
C MET A 199 -16.64 -1.61 7.72
N LYS A 200 -16.71 -0.31 7.96
CA LYS A 200 -16.65 0.26 9.33
C LYS A 200 -17.74 -0.25 10.28
N PRO A 201 -19.02 -0.33 9.87
CA PRO A 201 -20.05 -0.90 10.72
C PRO A 201 -19.80 -2.35 11.13
N LEU A 202 -19.21 -3.16 10.26
CA LEU A 202 -18.96 -4.58 10.52
C LEU A 202 -17.96 -4.82 11.65
N ILE A 203 -16.98 -3.93 11.84
CA ILE A 203 -15.93 -4.06 12.87
C ILE A 203 -16.26 -3.32 14.18
N LYS A 204 -17.30 -2.49 14.20
CA LYS A 204 -17.60 -1.56 15.30
C LYS A 204 -17.75 -2.26 16.65
N ASP A 205 -18.51 -3.35 16.68
CA ASP A 205 -18.81 -4.07 17.94
C ASP A 205 -17.56 -4.74 18.49
N PHE A 206 -16.72 -5.33 17.63
CA PHE A 206 -15.44 -5.90 18.02
C PHE A 206 -14.50 -4.82 18.59
N LEU A 207 -14.32 -3.70 17.88
CA LEU A 207 -13.47 -2.60 18.33
C LEU A 207 -13.91 -2.03 19.68
N SER A 208 -15.22 -2.02 19.96
CA SER A 208 -15.74 -1.50 21.24
C SER A 208 -15.61 -2.50 22.41
N SER A 209 -15.51 -3.79 22.13
CA SER A 209 -15.51 -4.86 23.15
C SER A 209 -14.12 -5.38 23.50
N TYR A 210 -13.16 -5.39 22.55
CA TYR A 210 -11.86 -5.98 22.79
C TYR A 210 -10.89 -4.98 23.47
N PRO A 211 -10.26 -5.33 24.62
CA PRO A 211 -9.53 -4.37 25.43
C PRO A 211 -8.36 -3.67 24.73
N LEU A 212 -7.64 -4.33 23.81
CA LEU A 212 -6.58 -3.72 22.99
C LEU A 212 -7.08 -2.65 22.03
N CYS A 213 -8.37 -2.67 21.68
CA CYS A 213 -8.98 -1.69 20.78
C CYS A 213 -9.52 -0.45 21.53
N LYS A 214 -9.39 -0.41 22.87
CA LYS A 214 -9.87 0.71 23.65
C LYS A 214 -9.14 2.00 23.27
N GLY A 215 -9.90 3.02 22.85
CA GLY A 215 -9.33 4.29 22.40
C GLY A 215 -8.74 4.28 21.00
N ALA A 216 -8.91 3.20 20.26
CA ALA A 216 -8.44 3.12 18.86
C ALA A 216 -9.07 4.23 18.00
N ARG A 217 -8.25 4.84 17.13
CA ARG A 217 -8.71 5.85 16.15
C ARG A 217 -8.95 5.16 14.81
N VAL A 218 -10.10 5.42 14.21
CA VAL A 218 -10.42 4.93 12.86
C VAL A 218 -10.42 6.11 11.90
N VAL A 219 -9.51 6.11 10.94
CA VAL A 219 -9.24 7.24 10.05
C VAL A 219 -9.37 6.80 8.59
N ASP A 220 -10.17 7.52 7.80
CA ASP A 220 -10.25 7.26 6.36
C ASP A 220 -8.93 7.67 5.69
N ILE A 221 -8.39 6.81 4.85
CA ILE A 221 -7.14 7.01 4.11
C ILE A 221 -7.37 7.12 2.60
N THR A 222 -8.61 6.96 2.16
CA THR A 222 -9.07 7.25 0.80
C THR A 222 -10.16 8.32 0.84
N PRO A 223 -10.30 9.13 -0.24
CA PRO A 223 -11.36 10.13 -0.33
C PRO A 223 -12.76 9.51 -0.46
#